data_fd3a3cbfed006921566d32408e774472
#
_entry.id   fd3a3cbfed006921566d32408e774472
#
_cell.length_a   1.000
_cell.length_b   1.000
_cell.length_c   1.000
_cell.angle_alpha   90.00
_cell.angle_beta   90.00
_cell.angle_gamma   90.00
#
_symmetry.space_group_name_H-M   'P 1'
#
loop_
_entity.id
_entity.type
_entity.pdbx_description
1 polymer ?
#
loop_
_entity_poly.entity_id
_entity_poly.type
_entity_poly.pdbx_seq_one_letter_code
_entity_poly.pdbx_strand_id
1 'polypeptide(L)'
;MEFERERVREERNLPEPDFVEEMADIFADTMEMIREMAEEQGINLDDLFDDEEVAAEISEKKRSKADVRKHYLYRKADEHSRWFRDWFQNRKEDVEKLKEILNADANSTSDKLSDPIEVLLWFQHFIAVKFARALDPPFDDSPEAMYDINGSAKIAIIAVDRCIQAISTLLPFFPEDEDQFLTALVRLTRIRKRAIKEFPDAMDFKRPGFDD
;
A
#
# COMPACT_ATOMS: atom_id res chain seq x y z
N MET A 1 -19.14 26.49 7.09
CA MET A 1 -20.09 25.60 6.36
C MET A 1 -20.29 24.28 7.10
N GLU A 2 -19.24 23.58 7.55
CA GLU A 2 -19.33 22.31 8.30
C GLU A 2 -20.14 22.44 9.60
N PHE A 3 -19.85 23.44 10.45
CA PHE A 3 -20.61 23.74 11.69
C PHE A 3 -22.09 24.06 11.46
N GLU A 4 -22.44 24.60 10.32
CA GLU A 4 -23.83 24.92 10.00
C GLU A 4 -24.62 23.69 9.55
N ARG A 5 -23.96 22.76 8.83
CA ARG A 5 -24.53 21.45 8.45
C ARG A 5 -24.71 20.55 9.67
N GLU A 6 -23.75 20.53 10.58
CA GLU A 6 -23.80 19.77 11.83
C GLU A 6 -24.97 20.25 12.72
N ARG A 7 -25.14 21.56 12.88
CA ARG A 7 -26.24 22.14 13.63
C ARG A 7 -27.63 21.83 13.03
N VAL A 8 -27.76 21.90 11.71
CA VAL A 8 -29.05 21.57 11.03
C VAL A 8 -29.36 20.08 11.14
N ARG A 9 -28.37 19.23 11.20
CA ARG A 9 -28.49 17.77 11.38
C ARG A 9 -28.92 17.41 12.79
N GLU A 10 -28.31 18.04 13.81
CA GLU A 10 -28.69 17.87 15.21
C GLU A 10 -30.13 18.34 15.44
N GLU A 11 -30.52 19.51 14.89
CA GLU A 11 -31.92 20.05 15.00
C GLU A 11 -32.94 19.13 14.34
N ARG A 12 -32.58 18.35 13.32
CA ARG A 12 -33.49 17.45 12.58
C ARG A 12 -33.37 15.99 12.99
N ASN A 13 -32.51 15.64 13.95
CA ASN A 13 -32.25 14.26 14.42
C ASN A 13 -32.01 13.26 13.29
N LEU A 14 -31.23 13.70 12.28
CA LEU A 14 -30.85 12.88 11.14
C LEU A 14 -29.66 11.95 11.49
N PRO A 15 -29.61 10.72 10.95
CA PRO A 15 -28.47 9.82 11.18
C PRO A 15 -27.18 10.43 10.68
N GLU A 16 -26.05 10.02 11.30
CA GLU A 16 -24.72 10.38 10.80
C GLU A 16 -24.56 9.88 9.36
N PRO A 17 -23.98 10.71 8.46
CA PRO A 17 -23.75 10.28 7.08
C PRO A 17 -22.75 9.13 7.05
N ASP A 18 -22.93 8.22 6.13
CA ASP A 18 -21.88 7.25 5.79
C ASP A 18 -20.64 8.02 5.30
N PHE A 19 -19.45 7.57 5.70
CA PHE A 19 -18.17 8.16 5.29
C PHE A 19 -18.07 8.43 3.78
N VAL A 20 -18.69 7.58 2.96
CA VAL A 20 -18.74 7.74 1.49
C VAL A 20 -19.59 8.94 1.08
N GLU A 21 -20.73 9.20 1.76
CA GLU A 21 -21.58 10.36 1.50
C GLU A 21 -20.89 11.66 1.93
N GLU A 22 -20.24 11.65 3.09
CA GLU A 22 -19.49 12.81 3.59
C GLU A 22 -18.33 13.19 2.66
N MET A 23 -17.58 12.20 2.19
CA MET A 23 -16.51 12.40 1.19
C MET A 23 -17.04 12.89 -0.16
N ALA A 24 -18.22 12.42 -0.59
CA ALA A 24 -18.84 12.88 -1.83
C ALA A 24 -19.29 14.34 -1.71
N ASP A 25 -19.83 14.75 -0.56
CA ASP A 25 -20.22 16.14 -0.30
C ASP A 25 -19.01 17.08 -0.27
N ILE A 26 -17.92 16.69 0.43
CA ILE A 26 -16.66 17.46 0.46
C ILE A 26 -16.10 17.61 -0.96
N PHE A 27 -16.14 16.54 -1.75
CA PHE A 27 -15.67 16.58 -3.14
C PHE A 27 -16.53 17.51 -4.00
N ALA A 28 -17.86 17.47 -3.85
CA ALA A 28 -18.78 18.34 -4.58
C ALA A 28 -18.55 19.82 -4.24
N ASP A 29 -18.42 20.15 -2.94
CA ASP A 29 -18.12 21.53 -2.48
C ASP A 29 -16.79 22.02 -3.01
N THR A 30 -15.76 21.14 -3.03
CA THR A 30 -14.43 21.46 -3.56
C THR A 30 -14.49 21.75 -5.06
N MET A 31 -15.23 20.94 -5.81
CA MET A 31 -15.41 21.13 -7.26
C MET A 31 -16.18 22.40 -7.58
N GLU A 32 -17.17 22.76 -6.78
CA GLU A 32 -17.90 24.03 -6.92
C GLU A 32 -16.98 25.23 -6.69
N MET A 33 -16.18 25.20 -5.63
CA MET A 33 -15.20 26.26 -5.35
C MET A 33 -14.14 26.39 -6.44
N ILE A 34 -13.67 25.28 -7.03
CA ILE A 34 -12.74 25.29 -8.16
C ILE A 34 -13.40 25.93 -9.40
N ARG A 35 -14.68 25.62 -9.63
CA ARG A 35 -15.45 26.20 -10.76
C ARG A 35 -15.62 27.71 -10.61
N GLU A 36 -15.98 28.18 -9.40
CA GLU A 36 -16.10 29.62 -9.12
C GLU A 36 -14.78 30.35 -9.32
N MET A 37 -13.66 29.80 -8.81
CA MET A 37 -12.32 30.38 -9.02
C MET A 37 -11.90 30.41 -10.49
N ALA A 38 -12.26 29.40 -11.27
CA ALA A 38 -11.94 29.34 -12.70
C ALA A 38 -12.77 30.38 -13.47
N GLU A 39 -14.05 30.54 -13.15
CA GLU A 39 -14.92 31.57 -13.75
C GLU A 39 -14.41 32.98 -13.43
N GLU A 40 -13.98 33.26 -12.20
CA GLU A 40 -13.37 34.55 -11.82
C GLU A 40 -12.11 34.87 -12.61
N GLN A 41 -11.33 33.83 -13.01
CA GLN A 41 -10.12 33.99 -13.81
C GLN A 41 -10.38 33.92 -15.33
N GLY A 42 -11.65 33.77 -15.75
CA GLY A 42 -12.02 33.64 -17.15
C GLY A 42 -11.57 32.32 -17.81
N ILE A 43 -11.33 31.29 -16.98
CA ILE A 43 -10.92 29.95 -17.42
C ILE A 43 -12.18 29.09 -17.51
N ASN A 44 -12.47 28.53 -18.69
CA ASN A 44 -13.51 27.54 -18.86
C ASN A 44 -12.94 26.15 -18.50
N LEU A 45 -13.40 25.56 -17.42
CA LEU A 45 -12.94 24.21 -16.99
C LEU A 45 -13.30 23.12 -18.00
N ASP A 46 -14.41 23.26 -18.72
CA ASP A 46 -14.83 22.28 -19.71
C ASP A 46 -13.83 22.23 -20.90
N ASP A 47 -13.25 23.38 -21.28
CA ASP A 47 -12.23 23.44 -22.32
C ASP A 47 -10.90 22.77 -21.88
N LEU A 48 -10.60 22.76 -20.57
CA LEU A 48 -9.42 22.08 -20.01
C LEU A 48 -9.57 20.56 -19.97
N PHE A 49 -10.80 20.06 -19.87
CA PHE A 49 -11.08 18.61 -19.81
C PHE A 49 -11.48 18.01 -21.16
N ASP A 50 -11.79 18.85 -22.15
CA ASP A 50 -12.18 18.42 -23.51
C ASP A 50 -10.99 18.26 -24.45
N ASP A 51 -9.76 18.40 -23.93
CA ASP A 51 -8.54 18.20 -24.69
C ASP A 51 -8.34 16.69 -24.98
N GLU A 52 -8.42 16.31 -26.26
CA GLU A 52 -8.20 14.94 -26.72
C GLU A 52 -6.85 14.37 -26.20
N GLU A 53 -5.86 15.24 -26.01
CA GLU A 53 -4.54 14.90 -25.50
C GLU A 53 -4.60 14.48 -24.03
N VAL A 54 -5.36 15.20 -23.18
CA VAL A 54 -5.58 14.85 -21.77
C VAL A 54 -6.36 13.56 -21.65
N ALA A 55 -7.39 13.35 -22.46
CA ALA A 55 -8.17 12.12 -22.48
C ALA A 55 -7.31 10.91 -22.93
N ALA A 56 -6.42 11.10 -23.90
CA ALA A 56 -5.48 10.09 -24.38
C ALA A 56 -4.46 9.75 -23.27
N GLU A 57 -3.88 10.74 -22.58
CA GLU A 57 -2.95 10.54 -21.48
C GLU A 57 -3.60 9.78 -20.30
N ILE A 58 -4.82 10.14 -19.91
CA ILE A 58 -5.59 9.42 -18.89
C ILE A 58 -5.85 7.97 -19.30
N SER A 59 -6.17 7.76 -20.59
CA SER A 59 -6.40 6.41 -21.13
C SER A 59 -5.12 5.57 -21.12
N GLU A 60 -3.98 6.16 -21.48
CA GLU A 60 -2.67 5.51 -21.46
C GLU A 60 -2.24 5.16 -20.03
N LYS A 61 -2.37 6.08 -19.08
CA LYS A 61 -2.13 5.82 -17.64
C LYS A 61 -3.04 4.72 -17.09
N LYS A 62 -4.30 4.64 -17.53
CA LYS A 62 -5.20 3.53 -17.12
C LYS A 62 -4.74 2.19 -17.68
N ARG A 63 -4.24 2.15 -18.92
CA ARG A 63 -3.70 0.93 -19.54
C ARG A 63 -2.43 0.46 -18.83
N SER A 64 -1.49 1.37 -18.59
CA SER A 64 -0.25 1.09 -17.84
C SER A 64 -0.55 0.48 -16.48
N LYS A 65 -1.42 1.09 -15.68
CA LYS A 65 -1.85 0.55 -14.37
C LYS A 65 -2.50 -0.83 -14.47
N ALA A 66 -3.27 -1.11 -15.53
CA ALA A 66 -3.87 -2.42 -15.75
C ALA A 66 -2.81 -3.48 -16.08
N ASP A 67 -1.76 -3.12 -16.80
CA ASP A 67 -0.67 -4.02 -17.17
C ASP A 67 0.26 -4.30 -15.98
N VAL A 68 0.56 -3.30 -15.17
CA VAL A 68 1.29 -3.46 -13.90
C VAL A 68 0.57 -4.46 -12.99
N ARG A 69 -0.76 -4.39 -12.88
CA ARG A 69 -1.55 -5.33 -12.06
C ARG A 69 -1.50 -6.78 -12.55
N LYS A 70 -1.26 -7.02 -13.84
CA LYS A 70 -1.07 -8.36 -14.42
C LYS A 70 0.34 -8.90 -14.19
N HIS A 71 1.29 -8.03 -13.86
CA HIS A 71 2.68 -8.41 -13.70
C HIS A 71 2.88 -9.39 -12.54
N TYR A 72 3.82 -10.34 -12.70
CA TYR A 72 4.07 -11.40 -11.73
C TYR A 72 4.37 -10.87 -10.33
N LEU A 73 5.29 -9.88 -10.21
CA LEU A 73 5.72 -9.33 -8.91
C LEU A 73 4.55 -8.69 -8.17
N TYR A 74 3.78 -7.82 -8.85
CA TYR A 74 2.61 -7.19 -8.25
C TYR A 74 1.60 -8.24 -7.78
N ARG A 75 1.22 -9.16 -8.66
CA ARG A 75 0.20 -10.16 -8.38
C ARG A 75 0.56 -11.08 -7.22
N LYS A 76 1.85 -11.50 -7.14
CA LYS A 76 2.31 -12.37 -6.05
C LYS A 76 2.46 -11.62 -4.72
N ALA A 77 2.83 -10.34 -4.76
CA ALA A 77 2.81 -9.48 -3.57
C ALA A 77 1.38 -9.24 -3.06
N ASP A 78 0.43 -9.01 -3.95
CA ASP A 78 -0.99 -8.86 -3.61
C ASP A 78 -1.61 -10.17 -3.06
N GLU A 79 -1.24 -11.34 -3.63
CA GLU A 79 -1.61 -12.65 -3.07
C GLU A 79 -1.05 -12.83 -1.64
N HIS A 80 0.17 -12.36 -1.39
CA HIS A 80 0.78 -12.41 -0.04
C HIS A 80 0.02 -11.49 0.93
N SER A 81 -0.31 -10.28 0.51
CA SER A 81 -1.09 -9.33 1.30
C SER A 81 -2.46 -9.89 1.71
N ARG A 82 -3.20 -10.46 0.75
CA ARG A 82 -4.50 -11.08 1.02
C ARG A 82 -4.38 -12.26 1.98
N TRP A 83 -3.42 -13.16 1.73
CA TRP A 83 -3.17 -14.30 2.59
C TRP A 83 -2.90 -13.86 4.04
N PHE A 84 -2.00 -12.88 4.25
CA PHE A 84 -1.66 -12.45 5.61
C PHE A 84 -2.85 -11.78 6.31
N ARG A 85 -3.60 -10.95 5.62
CA ARG A 85 -4.81 -10.33 6.16
C ARG A 85 -5.82 -11.38 6.62
N ASP A 86 -6.09 -12.38 5.77
CA ASP A 86 -7.06 -13.44 6.06
C ASP A 86 -6.57 -14.32 7.22
N TRP A 87 -5.29 -14.68 7.24
CA TRP A 87 -4.67 -15.40 8.36
C TRP A 87 -4.77 -14.59 9.65
N PHE A 88 -4.37 -13.32 9.64
CA PHE A 88 -4.39 -12.47 10.84
C PHE A 88 -5.81 -12.26 11.39
N GLN A 89 -6.81 -12.07 10.54
CA GLN A 89 -8.20 -11.97 10.96
C GLN A 89 -8.67 -13.24 11.66
N ASN A 90 -8.32 -14.41 11.13
CA ASN A 90 -8.71 -15.70 11.69
C ASN A 90 -7.97 -16.06 12.98
N ARG A 91 -6.78 -15.51 13.20
CA ARG A 91 -5.91 -15.80 14.35
C ARG A 91 -5.78 -14.65 15.35
N LYS A 92 -6.51 -13.57 15.17
CA LYS A 92 -6.39 -12.36 16.00
C LYS A 92 -6.53 -12.66 17.49
N GLU A 93 -7.52 -13.47 17.87
CA GLU A 93 -7.73 -13.85 19.27
C GLU A 93 -6.60 -14.71 19.83
N ASP A 94 -6.07 -15.65 19.04
CA ASP A 94 -4.95 -16.52 19.45
C ASP A 94 -3.67 -15.69 19.60
N VAL A 95 -3.43 -14.73 18.72
CA VAL A 95 -2.33 -13.77 18.81
C VAL A 95 -2.41 -12.95 20.10
N GLU A 96 -3.58 -12.41 20.44
CA GLU A 96 -3.75 -11.61 21.65
C GLU A 96 -3.57 -12.47 22.93
N LYS A 97 -4.17 -13.66 22.97
CA LYS A 97 -3.96 -14.61 24.09
C LYS A 97 -2.48 -14.98 24.25
N LEU A 98 -1.79 -15.23 23.16
CA LEU A 98 -0.37 -15.58 23.20
C LEU A 98 0.48 -14.40 23.67
N LYS A 99 0.17 -13.17 23.28
CA LYS A 99 0.80 -11.95 23.80
C LYS A 99 0.60 -11.81 25.31
N GLU A 100 -0.61 -12.05 25.82
CA GLU A 100 -0.92 -12.00 27.25
C GLU A 100 -0.10 -13.04 28.03
N ILE A 101 -0.01 -14.27 27.53
CA ILE A 101 0.77 -15.34 28.16
C ILE A 101 2.26 -14.97 28.21
N LEU A 102 2.81 -14.47 27.11
CA LEU A 102 4.21 -14.06 27.01
C LEU A 102 4.53 -12.86 27.90
N ASN A 103 3.60 -11.92 28.03
CA ASN A 103 3.74 -10.76 28.92
C ASN A 103 3.68 -11.13 30.42
N ALA A 104 2.95 -12.18 30.77
CA ALA A 104 2.86 -12.65 32.14
C ALA A 104 4.14 -13.35 32.63
N ASP A 105 4.98 -13.84 31.69
CA ASP A 105 6.29 -14.44 32.03
C ASP A 105 7.35 -13.31 32.03
N ALA A 106 7.78 -12.92 33.23
CA ALA A 106 8.76 -11.83 33.43
C ALA A 106 10.12 -12.06 32.75
N ASN A 107 10.42 -13.27 32.27
CA ASN A 107 11.60 -13.62 31.49
C ASN A 107 11.34 -13.73 29.99
N SER A 108 10.10 -13.55 29.56
CA SER A 108 9.71 -13.63 28.15
C SER A 108 9.83 -12.26 27.51
N THR A 109 10.49 -12.19 26.38
CA THR A 109 10.50 -11.02 25.51
C THR A 109 9.18 -11.01 24.70
N SER A 110 8.17 -10.27 25.17
CA SER A 110 6.90 -10.01 24.44
C SER A 110 7.15 -9.51 23.01
N ASP A 111 8.26 -8.83 22.79
CA ASP A 111 8.74 -8.31 21.50
C ASP A 111 8.90 -9.42 20.45
N LYS A 112 9.17 -10.67 20.86
CA LYS A 112 9.32 -11.81 19.95
C LYS A 112 8.08 -12.13 19.13
N LEU A 113 6.89 -11.76 19.60
CA LEU A 113 5.64 -11.95 18.86
C LEU A 113 5.09 -10.64 18.30
N SER A 114 5.19 -9.55 19.06
CA SER A 114 4.66 -8.25 18.65
C SER A 114 5.38 -7.69 17.43
N ASP A 115 6.70 -7.62 17.45
CA ASP A 115 7.49 -7.07 16.36
C ASP A 115 7.26 -7.74 15.01
N PRO A 116 7.31 -9.09 14.88
CA PRO A 116 7.07 -9.72 13.58
C PRO A 116 5.65 -9.52 13.06
N ILE A 117 4.64 -9.46 13.94
CA ILE A 117 3.27 -9.17 13.52
C ILE A 117 3.14 -7.73 13.03
N GLU A 118 3.74 -6.76 13.73
CA GLU A 118 3.76 -5.36 13.32
C GLU A 118 4.48 -5.18 11.98
N VAL A 119 5.60 -5.86 11.78
CA VAL A 119 6.31 -5.89 10.49
C VAL A 119 5.39 -6.37 9.38
N LEU A 120 4.68 -7.47 9.57
CA LEU A 120 3.77 -8.02 8.55
C LEU A 120 2.57 -7.10 8.30
N LEU A 121 1.98 -6.52 9.34
CA LEU A 121 0.89 -5.54 9.22
C LEU A 121 1.33 -4.32 8.43
N TRP A 122 2.55 -3.81 8.68
CA TRP A 122 3.09 -2.66 7.98
C TRP A 122 3.40 -2.95 6.51
N PHE A 123 4.04 -4.09 6.22
CA PHE A 123 4.54 -4.37 4.88
C PHE A 123 3.56 -5.13 3.98
N GLN A 124 2.44 -5.65 4.49
CA GLN A 124 1.51 -6.48 3.71
C GLN A 124 1.07 -5.84 2.38
N HIS A 125 0.68 -4.57 2.39
CA HIS A 125 0.28 -3.84 1.18
C HIS A 125 1.45 -3.11 0.51
N PHE A 126 2.44 -2.74 1.30
CA PHE A 126 3.56 -1.92 0.89
C PHE A 126 4.38 -2.55 -0.24
N ILE A 127 4.62 -3.87 -0.17
CA ILE A 127 5.38 -4.62 -1.19
C ILE A 127 4.72 -4.48 -2.56
N ALA A 128 3.40 -4.70 -2.65
CA ALA A 128 2.66 -4.59 -3.90
C ALA A 128 2.69 -3.17 -4.46
N VAL A 129 2.50 -2.16 -3.60
CA VAL A 129 2.54 -0.74 -3.99
C VAL A 129 3.91 -0.34 -4.52
N LYS A 130 4.99 -0.79 -3.86
CA LYS A 130 6.36 -0.46 -4.29
C LYS A 130 6.75 -1.18 -5.58
N PHE A 131 6.33 -2.43 -5.77
CA PHE A 131 6.50 -3.07 -7.08
C PHE A 131 5.65 -2.42 -8.16
N ALA A 132 4.42 -1.98 -7.86
CA ALA A 132 3.62 -1.23 -8.83
C ALA A 132 4.36 0.01 -9.31
N ARG A 133 4.97 0.76 -8.40
CA ARG A 133 5.74 1.96 -8.72
C ARG A 133 7.02 1.65 -9.51
N ALA A 134 7.74 0.57 -9.18
CA ALA A 134 8.93 0.15 -9.89
C ALA A 134 8.64 -0.40 -11.31
N LEU A 135 7.43 -0.89 -11.54
CA LEU A 135 6.99 -1.48 -12.81
C LEU A 135 6.25 -0.48 -13.70
N ASP A 136 5.87 0.67 -13.16
CA ASP A 136 5.20 1.72 -13.94
C ASP A 136 6.23 2.36 -14.86
N PRO A 137 5.95 2.46 -16.17
CA PRO A 137 6.88 3.09 -17.10
C PRO A 137 7.20 4.51 -16.62
N PRO A 138 8.48 4.92 -16.67
CA PRO A 138 8.85 6.27 -16.33
C PRO A 138 8.21 7.26 -17.31
N PHE A 139 7.90 8.46 -16.81
CA PHE A 139 7.33 9.52 -17.65
C PHE A 139 8.33 10.00 -18.72
N ASP A 140 9.63 9.92 -18.41
CA ASP A 140 10.74 10.26 -19.28
C ASP A 140 11.96 9.38 -18.99
N ASP A 141 12.98 9.46 -19.84
CA ASP A 141 14.25 8.74 -19.69
C ASP A 141 15.25 9.49 -18.78
N SER A 142 14.76 10.31 -17.84
CA SER A 142 15.62 11.06 -16.92
C SER A 142 16.32 10.16 -15.90
N PRO A 143 17.50 10.56 -15.40
CA PRO A 143 18.15 9.85 -14.32
C PRO A 143 17.26 9.75 -13.05
N GLU A 144 16.46 10.77 -12.79
CA GLU A 144 15.54 10.85 -11.66
C GLU A 144 14.45 9.77 -11.75
N ALA A 145 13.92 9.52 -12.95
CA ALA A 145 12.95 8.46 -13.19
C ALA A 145 13.55 7.07 -12.91
N MET A 146 14.79 6.83 -13.35
CA MET A 146 15.51 5.57 -13.04
C MET A 146 15.83 5.44 -11.55
N TYR A 147 16.10 6.55 -10.85
CA TYR A 147 16.28 6.54 -9.39
C TYR A 147 15.00 6.14 -8.67
N ASP A 148 13.85 6.58 -9.13
CA ASP A 148 12.56 6.21 -8.54
C ASP A 148 12.26 4.72 -8.73
N ILE A 149 12.51 4.17 -9.91
CA ILE A 149 12.37 2.74 -10.22
C ILE A 149 13.26 1.91 -9.31
N ASN A 150 14.57 2.17 -9.31
CA ASN A 150 15.53 1.40 -8.50
C ASN A 150 15.31 1.57 -7.00
N GLY A 151 15.00 2.78 -6.55
CA GLY A 151 14.65 3.05 -5.15
C GLY A 151 13.40 2.32 -4.70
N SER A 152 12.35 2.31 -5.52
CA SER A 152 11.11 1.60 -5.24
C SER A 152 11.32 0.08 -5.23
N ALA A 153 12.07 -0.46 -6.19
CA ALA A 153 12.42 -1.88 -6.25
C ALA A 153 13.28 -2.32 -5.05
N LYS A 154 14.30 -1.53 -4.66
CA LYS A 154 15.14 -1.79 -3.47
C LYS A 154 14.29 -1.90 -2.21
N ILE A 155 13.42 -0.91 -1.99
CA ILE A 155 12.56 -0.89 -0.79
C ILE A 155 11.59 -2.07 -0.79
N ALA A 156 11.03 -2.45 -1.95
CA ALA A 156 10.18 -3.65 -2.05
C ALA A 156 10.93 -4.92 -1.71
N ILE A 157 12.17 -5.09 -2.19
CA ILE A 157 13.02 -6.26 -1.87
C ILE A 157 13.34 -6.31 -0.38
N ILE A 158 13.71 -5.20 0.24
CA ILE A 158 13.96 -5.11 1.69
C ILE A 158 12.69 -5.47 2.48
N ALA A 159 11.53 -4.98 2.06
CA ALA A 159 10.26 -5.32 2.69
C ALA A 159 9.94 -6.82 2.59
N VAL A 160 10.23 -7.46 1.45
CA VAL A 160 10.12 -8.91 1.27
C VAL A 160 11.04 -9.64 2.26
N ASP A 161 12.29 -9.21 2.41
CA ASP A 161 13.24 -9.83 3.35
C ASP A 161 12.77 -9.69 4.81
N ARG A 162 12.20 -8.53 5.17
CA ARG A 162 11.59 -8.32 6.49
C ARG A 162 10.39 -9.24 6.75
N CYS A 163 9.52 -9.43 5.75
CA CYS A 163 8.40 -10.36 5.86
C CYS A 163 8.86 -11.82 5.97
N ILE A 164 9.91 -12.24 5.25
CA ILE A 164 10.50 -13.57 5.38
C ILE A 164 11.00 -13.79 6.81
N GLN A 165 11.74 -12.83 7.36
CA GLN A 165 12.23 -12.90 8.73
C GLN A 165 11.08 -12.97 9.74
N ALA A 166 10.07 -12.11 9.59
CA ALA A 166 8.92 -12.07 10.48
C ALA A 166 8.14 -13.40 10.49
N ILE A 167 7.82 -13.96 9.32
CA ILE A 167 7.12 -15.25 9.21
C ILE A 167 7.96 -16.38 9.81
N SER A 168 9.28 -16.39 9.56
CA SER A 168 10.17 -17.39 10.16
C SER A 168 10.19 -17.32 11.69
N THR A 169 10.08 -16.11 12.25
CA THR A 169 10.02 -15.89 13.71
C THR A 169 8.67 -16.34 14.28
N LEU A 170 7.57 -16.17 13.55
CA LEU A 170 6.23 -16.58 13.98
C LEU A 170 5.97 -18.09 13.90
N LEU A 171 6.66 -18.79 13.00
CA LEU A 171 6.43 -20.20 12.71
C LEU A 171 6.37 -21.09 13.97
N PRO A 172 7.26 -20.98 14.96
CA PRO A 172 7.22 -21.82 16.17
C PRO A 172 6.00 -21.56 17.07
N PHE A 173 5.35 -20.41 16.94
CA PHE A 173 4.21 -20.03 17.77
C PHE A 173 2.87 -20.51 17.22
N PHE A 174 2.82 -20.90 15.95
CA PHE A 174 1.61 -21.34 15.25
C PHE A 174 1.85 -22.66 14.50
N PRO A 175 2.13 -23.77 15.19
CA PRO A 175 2.45 -25.04 14.56
C PRO A 175 1.31 -25.60 13.71
N GLU A 176 0.05 -25.27 14.03
CA GLU A 176 -1.09 -25.68 13.21
C GLU A 176 -1.13 -25.00 11.84
N ASP A 177 -0.45 -23.87 11.69
CA ASP A 177 -0.40 -23.08 10.46
C ASP A 177 0.92 -23.26 9.68
N GLU A 178 1.76 -24.24 10.07
CA GLU A 178 3.09 -24.46 9.48
C GLU A 178 3.05 -24.51 7.96
N ASP A 179 2.16 -25.28 7.37
CA ASP A 179 2.02 -25.42 5.90
C ASP A 179 1.71 -24.08 5.22
N GLN A 180 0.87 -23.26 5.84
CA GLN A 180 0.52 -21.94 5.32
C GLN A 180 1.72 -20.99 5.38
N PHE A 181 2.47 -21.01 6.47
CA PHE A 181 3.68 -20.21 6.65
C PHE A 181 4.78 -20.63 5.68
N LEU A 182 5.02 -21.93 5.53
CA LEU A 182 5.97 -22.45 4.54
C LEU A 182 5.60 -22.04 3.11
N THR A 183 4.31 -22.09 2.77
CA THR A 183 3.80 -21.62 1.47
C THR A 183 4.05 -20.13 1.27
N ALA A 184 3.85 -19.31 2.30
CA ALA A 184 4.12 -17.88 2.25
C ALA A 184 5.62 -17.60 2.11
N LEU A 185 6.49 -18.30 2.83
CA LEU A 185 7.95 -18.19 2.71
C LEU A 185 8.44 -18.55 1.29
N VAL A 186 7.92 -19.62 0.71
CA VAL A 186 8.22 -20.00 -0.68
C VAL A 186 7.78 -18.92 -1.67
N ARG A 187 6.58 -18.34 -1.46
CA ARG A 187 6.06 -17.23 -2.29
C ARG A 187 6.98 -16.02 -2.22
N LEU A 188 7.31 -15.56 -1.03
CA LEU A 188 8.20 -14.41 -0.81
C LEU A 188 9.60 -14.63 -1.38
N THR A 189 10.17 -15.82 -1.18
CA THR A 189 11.47 -16.19 -1.76
C THR A 189 11.46 -16.13 -3.29
N ARG A 190 10.37 -16.56 -3.92
CA ARG A 190 10.20 -16.48 -5.39
C ARG A 190 10.05 -15.03 -5.86
N ILE A 191 9.30 -14.21 -5.12
CA ILE A 191 9.17 -12.77 -5.38
C ILE A 191 10.56 -12.12 -5.32
N ARG A 192 11.32 -12.36 -4.25
CA ARG A 192 12.68 -11.83 -4.08
C ARG A 192 13.61 -12.18 -5.24
N LYS A 193 13.68 -13.47 -5.59
CA LYS A 193 14.52 -13.94 -6.70
C LYS A 193 14.15 -13.30 -8.03
N ARG A 194 12.84 -13.16 -8.28
CA ARG A 194 12.36 -12.53 -9.51
C ARG A 194 12.65 -11.04 -9.52
N ALA A 195 12.45 -10.34 -8.40
CA ALA A 195 12.71 -8.91 -8.29
C ALA A 195 14.20 -8.57 -8.52
N ILE A 196 15.13 -9.31 -7.91
CA ILE A 196 16.57 -9.13 -8.13
C ILE A 196 16.95 -9.34 -9.60
N LYS A 197 16.33 -10.32 -10.27
CA LYS A 197 16.59 -10.56 -11.70
C LYS A 197 16.06 -9.44 -12.59
N GLU A 198 14.94 -8.84 -12.22
CA GLU A 198 14.24 -7.82 -13.02
C GLU A 198 14.81 -6.42 -12.77
N PHE A 199 15.27 -6.17 -11.56
CA PHE A 199 15.90 -4.92 -11.12
C PHE A 199 17.31 -5.18 -10.61
N PRO A 200 18.27 -5.50 -11.48
CA PRO A 200 19.62 -5.92 -11.06
C PRO A 200 20.37 -4.82 -10.29
N ASP A 201 20.14 -3.56 -10.64
CA ASP A 201 20.82 -2.41 -10.05
C ASP A 201 20.13 -1.89 -8.78
N ALA A 202 18.96 -2.43 -8.43
CA ALA A 202 18.15 -1.93 -7.31
C ALA A 202 18.91 -1.99 -5.97
N MET A 203 19.63 -3.08 -5.69
CA MET A 203 20.31 -3.25 -4.40
C MET A 203 21.54 -2.34 -4.25
N ASP A 204 22.17 -1.95 -5.36
CA ASP A 204 23.31 -1.03 -5.39
C ASP A 204 22.90 0.43 -5.40
N PHE A 205 21.59 0.70 -5.57
CA PHE A 205 21.04 2.04 -5.58
C PHE A 205 21.28 2.75 -4.24
N LYS A 206 21.84 3.96 -4.31
CA LYS A 206 22.01 4.88 -3.16
C LYS A 206 21.14 6.11 -3.39
N ARG A 207 20.45 6.54 -2.36
CA ARG A 207 19.65 7.76 -2.42
C ARG A 207 20.55 8.97 -2.31
N PRO A 208 20.57 9.86 -3.31
CA PRO A 208 21.34 11.08 -3.23
C PRO A 208 21.00 11.90 -1.96
N GLY A 209 22.02 12.26 -1.17
CA GLY A 209 21.86 13.05 0.04
C GLY A 209 21.33 12.31 1.27
N PHE A 210 21.16 10.96 1.22
CA PHE A 210 20.69 10.16 2.36
C PHE A 210 21.55 8.93 2.65
N ASP A 211 22.15 8.32 1.64
CA ASP A 211 22.90 7.07 1.78
C ASP A 211 24.41 7.27 1.47
N ASP A 212 24.88 8.52 1.54
CA ASP A 212 26.29 8.91 1.31
C ASP A 212 27.17 8.69 2.56
#